data_59d16376f3c9508bfa55112ac40c4df9
#
_entry.id   59d16376f3c9508bfa55112ac40c4df9
#
_cell.length_a   1.000
_cell.length_b   1.000
_cell.length_c   1.000
_cell.angle_alpha   90.00
_cell.angle_beta   90.00
_cell.angle_gamma   90.00
#
_symmetry.space_group_name_H-M   'P 1'
#
loop_
_entity.id
_entity.type
_entity.pdbx_description
1 polymer ?
#
loop_
_entity_poly.entity_id
_entity_poly.type
_entity_poly.pdbx_seq_one_letter_code
_entity_poly.pdbx_strand_id
1 'polypeptide(L)'
;PASFEANQRKDLLDSLAANEMKVATQALIDEPNAAFISYAVQRATEGQPMFLHPDYNSKVMVFDFGGGTCDISLLEIGQDNAGFFSKNIAISKFTQLGGDDVDRYLVYHYLMPRFLEANGKSVQDFRTQERRMIANALLKVAERLKIRINKSIAVLVSNFTLPGVKDSDVKTQLTEQITVVTNKGTLSEREFYLTNKELAETMAIFTKQGGFKTTKVHGEDEYHSIFLPIESALKKANVNREEVDYVLFIGGSAQSPFVQTALHDYFEDAEMLVPVNLQNHVSQGAAIHSLLYNGMGKSLIQPISSEPILVITKGERAKVLMPAGIQIPCEPVVVSELCTSREGQQTIELPICVGNTSKMLFNLEISAPRSSGFPLNAPISLELSINADKMLLVKASCLGHVCEVTPMNPFANKELTTEEREALKAERQANLEAEENGGIPSKSTLLKLKNAYERIDKNFKAAETAEQINELYPHTLTNNYIGVLYHNAGHREKAIGFYERDIQENPNNPHAYFNLAHNIYHNDRQRAKSYLEKALQLDPGYEVAHLLSGRIDDLEGREEEALQKKRKALELFKQQWKEKRLGSWAWSWMVPLANELGEHALAKEFNDTRPTTECDKGYNADNLAQSSNNMITIN
;
A
#
# COMPACT_ATOMS: atom_id res chain seq x y z
N PRO A 1 5.05 -3.27 -11.09
CA PRO A 1 5.99 -2.42 -10.33
C PRO A 1 7.18 -3.22 -9.77
N ALA A 2 8.37 -2.58 -9.70
CA ALA A 2 9.56 -3.18 -9.11
C ALA A 2 9.36 -3.49 -7.61
N SER A 3 8.43 -2.79 -6.96
CA SER A 3 8.05 -2.94 -5.56
C SER A 3 7.07 -4.10 -5.30
N PHE A 4 6.62 -4.83 -6.33
CA PHE A 4 5.70 -5.95 -6.13
C PHE A 4 6.37 -7.09 -5.39
N GLU A 5 5.70 -7.53 -4.31
CA GLU A 5 6.03 -8.77 -3.58
C GLU A 5 5.52 -10.01 -4.35
N ALA A 6 5.93 -11.20 -3.89
CA ALA A 6 5.54 -12.49 -4.48
C ALA A 6 4.05 -12.62 -4.71
N ASN A 7 3.26 -12.29 -3.68
CA ASN A 7 1.81 -12.42 -3.75
C ASN A 7 1.21 -11.52 -4.83
N GLN A 8 1.67 -10.27 -4.92
CA GLN A 8 1.18 -9.32 -5.91
C GLN A 8 1.55 -9.72 -7.35
N ARG A 9 2.76 -10.29 -7.55
CA ARG A 9 3.16 -10.85 -8.84
C ARG A 9 2.34 -12.08 -9.19
N LYS A 10 2.08 -12.95 -8.22
CA LYS A 10 1.23 -14.13 -8.37
C LYS A 10 -0.20 -13.72 -8.71
N ASP A 11 -0.79 -12.79 -7.95
CA ASP A 11 -2.15 -12.29 -8.18
C ASP A 11 -2.30 -11.72 -9.60
N LEU A 12 -1.27 -11.03 -10.11
CA LEU A 12 -1.25 -10.54 -11.48
C LEU A 12 -1.25 -11.70 -12.49
N LEU A 13 -0.39 -12.70 -12.30
CA LEU A 13 -0.30 -13.88 -13.18
C LEU A 13 -1.59 -14.69 -13.14
N ASP A 14 -2.18 -14.90 -11.96
CA ASP A 14 -3.44 -15.60 -11.77
C ASP A 14 -4.60 -14.84 -12.45
N SER A 15 -4.61 -13.51 -12.36
CA SER A 15 -5.59 -12.66 -13.04
C SER A 15 -5.47 -12.73 -14.55
N LEU A 16 -4.25 -12.77 -15.09
CA LEU A 16 -4.00 -12.94 -16.53
C LEU A 16 -4.45 -14.32 -16.99
N ALA A 17 -4.14 -15.37 -16.23
CA ALA A 17 -4.55 -16.74 -16.53
C ALA A 17 -6.08 -16.90 -16.48
N ALA A 18 -6.76 -16.28 -15.52
CA ALA A 18 -8.23 -16.27 -15.41
C ALA A 18 -8.92 -15.58 -16.61
N ASN A 19 -8.21 -14.67 -17.27
CA ASN A 19 -8.67 -14.02 -18.51
C ASN A 19 -8.15 -14.73 -19.79
N GLU A 20 -7.74 -15.99 -19.69
CA GLU A 20 -7.22 -16.81 -20.78
C GLU A 20 -5.97 -16.23 -21.49
N MET A 21 -5.29 -15.28 -20.85
CA MET A 21 -4.05 -14.73 -21.35
C MET A 21 -2.89 -15.67 -21.01
N LYS A 22 -2.32 -16.29 -22.03
CA LYS A 22 -1.12 -17.12 -21.86
C LYS A 22 0.09 -16.22 -21.65
N VAL A 23 0.62 -16.24 -20.44
CA VAL A 23 1.85 -15.54 -20.09
C VAL A 23 2.99 -16.56 -20.10
N ALA A 24 4.02 -16.29 -20.92
CA ALA A 24 5.22 -17.12 -20.94
C ALA A 24 5.96 -17.00 -19.60
N THR A 25 6.58 -18.08 -19.18
CA THR A 25 7.56 -18.05 -18.08
C THR A 25 8.59 -16.96 -18.40
N GLN A 26 8.83 -16.00 -17.49
CA GLN A 26 9.72 -14.86 -17.67
C GLN A 26 9.13 -13.65 -18.43
N ALA A 27 7.82 -13.56 -18.56
CA ALA A 27 7.16 -12.45 -19.26
C ALA A 27 7.13 -11.13 -18.46
N LEU A 28 7.36 -11.17 -17.15
CA LEU A 28 7.32 -9.97 -16.31
C LEU A 28 8.66 -9.22 -16.34
N ILE A 29 8.58 -7.93 -16.63
CA ILE A 29 9.70 -6.99 -16.49
C ILE A 29 9.33 -5.89 -15.49
N ASP A 30 10.29 -5.46 -14.68
CA ASP A 30 10.05 -4.34 -13.77
C ASP A 30 9.92 -3.02 -14.53
N GLU A 31 8.98 -2.18 -14.14
CA GLU A 31 8.67 -0.90 -14.79
C GLU A 31 9.90 0.00 -15.02
N PRO A 32 10.83 0.19 -14.04
CA PRO A 32 12.01 1.01 -14.27
C PRO A 32 12.96 0.42 -15.32
N ASN A 33 13.09 -0.91 -15.38
CA ASN A 33 13.89 -1.56 -16.41
C ASN A 33 13.23 -1.42 -17.80
N ALA A 34 11.91 -1.58 -17.86
CA ALA A 34 11.15 -1.36 -19.09
C ALA A 34 11.30 0.09 -19.57
N ALA A 35 11.14 1.07 -18.70
CA ALA A 35 11.29 2.47 -19.03
C ALA A 35 12.72 2.78 -19.57
N PHE A 36 13.76 2.24 -18.93
CA PHE A 36 15.12 2.42 -19.39
C PHE A 36 15.37 1.76 -20.76
N ILE A 37 14.86 0.55 -21.01
CA ILE A 37 14.94 -0.10 -22.33
C ILE A 37 14.31 0.78 -23.41
N SER A 38 13.09 1.27 -23.16
CA SER A 38 12.39 2.13 -24.11
C SER A 38 13.20 3.39 -24.43
N TYR A 39 13.74 4.03 -23.40
CA TYR A 39 14.57 5.23 -23.58
C TYR A 39 15.85 4.94 -24.35
N ALA A 40 16.57 3.87 -24.01
CA ALA A 40 17.81 3.48 -24.70
C ALA A 40 17.58 3.18 -26.20
N VAL A 41 16.47 2.50 -26.52
CA VAL A 41 16.08 2.22 -27.90
C VAL A 41 15.65 3.49 -28.62
N GLN A 42 14.89 4.38 -27.99
CA GLN A 42 14.53 5.68 -28.56
C GLN A 42 15.79 6.47 -28.94
N ARG A 43 16.75 6.62 -28.03
CA ARG A 43 18.02 7.32 -28.29
C ARG A 43 18.82 6.70 -29.44
N ALA A 44 18.84 5.36 -29.49
CA ALA A 44 19.53 4.66 -30.59
C ALA A 44 18.84 4.92 -31.96
N THR A 45 17.50 4.97 -32.01
CA THR A 45 16.75 5.28 -33.25
C THR A 45 16.91 6.73 -33.68
N GLU A 46 17.17 7.64 -32.75
CA GLU A 46 17.47 9.05 -33.01
C GLU A 46 18.93 9.28 -33.43
N GLY A 47 19.72 8.21 -33.55
CA GLY A 47 21.15 8.28 -33.89
C GLY A 47 22.04 8.75 -32.76
N GLN A 48 21.54 8.75 -31.54
CA GLN A 48 22.25 9.17 -30.33
C GLN A 48 22.25 8.02 -29.30
N PRO A 49 22.89 6.87 -29.59
CA PRO A 49 22.84 5.74 -28.66
C PRO A 49 23.38 6.15 -27.29
N MET A 50 22.75 5.63 -26.25
CA MET A 50 23.18 5.85 -24.88
C MET A 50 24.42 5.00 -24.62
N PHE A 51 25.50 5.64 -24.21
CA PHE A 51 26.73 4.98 -23.75
C PHE A 51 26.89 5.26 -22.26
N LEU A 52 26.90 4.19 -21.47
CA LEU A 52 27.20 4.29 -20.05
C LEU A 52 28.73 4.40 -19.84
N HIS A 53 29.12 4.85 -18.66
CA HIS A 53 30.52 5.02 -18.34
C HIS A 53 31.26 3.66 -18.40
N PRO A 54 32.39 3.56 -19.15
CA PRO A 54 33.05 2.27 -19.34
C PRO A 54 33.79 1.74 -18.10
N ASP A 55 34.16 2.63 -17.17
CA ASP A 55 34.99 2.30 -16.02
C ASP A 55 34.22 2.01 -14.74
N TYR A 56 32.94 2.39 -14.70
CA TYR A 56 32.06 2.11 -13.54
C TYR A 56 30.61 1.98 -13.96
N ASN A 57 29.80 1.30 -13.11
CA ASN A 57 28.38 1.22 -13.33
C ASN A 57 27.70 2.53 -12.97
N SER A 58 26.86 3.02 -13.87
CA SER A 58 26.12 4.27 -13.67
C SER A 58 24.93 4.09 -12.73
N LYS A 59 24.72 5.07 -11.87
CA LYS A 59 23.54 5.15 -11.00
C LYS A 59 22.45 5.93 -11.70
N VAL A 60 21.34 5.25 -12.00
CA VAL A 60 20.18 5.80 -12.68
C VAL A 60 19.01 5.85 -11.72
N MET A 61 18.53 7.04 -11.42
CA MET A 61 17.27 7.21 -10.70
C MET A 61 16.12 7.22 -11.71
N VAL A 62 15.22 6.25 -11.62
CA VAL A 62 13.96 6.26 -12.35
C VAL A 62 12.91 6.90 -11.47
N PHE A 63 12.45 8.06 -11.88
CA PHE A 63 11.46 8.88 -11.21
C PHE A 63 10.11 8.69 -11.89
N ASP A 64 9.27 7.81 -11.31
CA ASP A 64 7.92 7.55 -11.79
C ASP A 64 6.90 8.35 -11.00
N PHE A 65 6.41 9.43 -11.61
CA PHE A 65 5.39 10.28 -11.01
C PHE A 65 4.10 10.19 -11.83
N GLY A 66 3.24 9.28 -11.40
CA GLY A 66 1.96 8.98 -12.02
C GLY A 66 0.79 9.84 -11.51
N GLY A 67 -0.42 9.36 -11.73
CA GLY A 67 -1.64 9.98 -11.21
C GLY A 67 -1.78 9.82 -9.70
N GLY A 68 -1.65 8.59 -9.19
CA GLY A 68 -1.90 8.27 -7.78
C GLY A 68 -0.66 7.89 -6.96
N THR A 69 0.51 7.69 -7.60
CA THR A 69 1.73 7.22 -6.94
C THR A 69 2.95 7.98 -7.38
N CYS A 70 3.96 8.01 -6.50
CA CYS A 70 5.31 8.43 -6.80
C CYS A 70 6.27 7.28 -6.42
N ASP A 71 6.75 6.57 -7.44
CA ASP A 71 7.65 5.43 -7.28
C ASP A 71 9.07 5.83 -7.70
N ILE A 72 10.02 5.66 -6.79
CA ILE A 72 11.43 5.94 -7.04
C ILE A 72 12.20 4.63 -7.05
N SER A 73 12.91 4.38 -8.14
CA SER A 73 13.82 3.24 -8.24
C SER A 73 15.24 3.74 -8.54
N LEU A 74 16.18 3.34 -7.70
CA LEU A 74 17.60 3.61 -7.96
C LEU A 74 18.23 2.35 -8.50
N LEU A 75 18.71 2.42 -9.74
CA LEU A 75 19.34 1.35 -10.48
C LEU A 75 20.84 1.62 -10.59
N GLU A 76 21.63 0.57 -10.47
CA GLU A 76 23.01 0.55 -10.93
C GLU A 76 23.04 -0.19 -12.27
N ILE A 77 23.42 0.48 -13.33
CA ILE A 77 23.41 -0.05 -14.69
C ILE A 77 24.82 -0.05 -15.24
N GLY A 78 25.26 -1.21 -15.67
CA GLY A 78 26.51 -1.40 -16.40
C GLY A 78 26.25 -1.88 -17.82
N GLN A 79 27.30 -1.88 -18.62
CA GLN A 79 27.29 -2.36 -19.98
C GLN A 79 28.49 -3.28 -20.21
N ASP A 80 28.26 -4.40 -20.89
CA ASP A 80 29.27 -5.33 -21.34
C ASP A 80 29.07 -5.69 -22.82
N ASN A 81 29.83 -6.65 -23.33
CA ASN A 81 29.73 -7.10 -24.72
C ASN A 81 28.40 -7.79 -25.05
N ALA A 82 27.63 -8.22 -24.05
CA ALA A 82 26.35 -8.88 -24.21
C ALA A 82 25.19 -7.89 -24.17
N GLY A 83 25.36 -6.66 -23.66
CA GLY A 83 24.37 -5.63 -23.54
C GLY A 83 24.41 -4.91 -22.19
N PHE A 84 23.26 -4.38 -21.77
CA PHE A 84 23.12 -3.75 -20.46
C PHE A 84 22.78 -4.80 -19.38
N PHE A 85 23.33 -4.61 -18.19
CA PHE A 85 22.86 -5.31 -16.99
C PHE A 85 22.43 -4.30 -15.94
N SER A 86 21.43 -4.64 -15.14
CA SER A 86 20.88 -3.75 -14.10
C SER A 86 20.75 -4.44 -12.76
N LYS A 87 21.04 -3.67 -11.73
CA LYS A 87 20.88 -4.04 -10.33
C LYS A 87 19.99 -3.00 -9.64
N ASN A 88 18.91 -3.42 -9.01
CA ASN A 88 18.12 -2.54 -8.15
C ASN A 88 18.90 -2.28 -6.86
N ILE A 89 19.24 -1.02 -6.58
CA ILE A 89 19.93 -0.64 -5.35
C ILE A 89 18.92 -0.27 -4.27
N ALA A 90 17.89 0.50 -4.64
CA ALA A 90 16.81 0.86 -3.73
C ALA A 90 15.50 1.14 -4.47
N ILE A 91 14.41 0.92 -3.76
CA ILE A 91 13.06 1.28 -4.20
C ILE A 91 12.36 2.03 -3.07
N SER A 92 11.69 3.12 -3.40
CA SER A 92 10.80 3.82 -2.49
C SER A 92 9.48 4.07 -3.20
N LYS A 93 8.37 3.72 -2.55
CA LYS A 93 7.02 3.85 -3.08
C LYS A 93 6.18 4.74 -2.16
N PHE A 94 5.51 5.71 -2.75
CA PHE A 94 4.54 6.55 -2.06
C PHE A 94 3.19 6.47 -2.76
N THR A 95 2.22 5.84 -2.11
CA THR A 95 0.86 5.60 -2.64
C THR A 95 -0.12 6.74 -2.38
N GLN A 96 0.31 7.77 -1.66
CA GLN A 96 -0.49 8.98 -1.39
C GLN A 96 0.27 10.24 -1.86
N LEU A 97 0.88 10.15 -3.03
CA LEU A 97 1.60 11.22 -3.68
C LEU A 97 1.54 11.00 -5.18
N GLY A 98 0.74 11.79 -5.87
CA GLY A 98 0.54 11.70 -7.32
C GLY A 98 -0.05 12.98 -7.91
N GLY A 99 -0.30 12.95 -9.19
CA GLY A 99 -0.98 14.04 -9.90
C GLY A 99 -2.37 14.34 -9.38
N ASP A 100 -3.05 13.32 -8.85
CA ASP A 100 -4.39 13.44 -8.26
C ASP A 100 -4.37 14.25 -6.95
N ASP A 101 -3.26 14.21 -6.19
CA ASP A 101 -3.10 15.02 -5.00
C ASP A 101 -2.88 16.49 -5.34
N VAL A 102 -2.16 16.76 -6.43
CA VAL A 102 -2.04 18.10 -7.00
C VAL A 102 -3.42 18.61 -7.45
N ASP A 103 -4.20 17.78 -8.13
CA ASP A 103 -5.56 18.14 -8.57
C ASP A 103 -6.48 18.39 -7.39
N ARG A 104 -6.41 17.55 -6.36
CA ARG A 104 -7.17 17.73 -5.12
C ARG A 104 -6.81 19.03 -4.41
N TYR A 105 -5.51 19.34 -4.32
CA TYR A 105 -5.08 20.63 -3.78
C TYR A 105 -5.64 21.82 -4.55
N LEU A 106 -5.55 21.80 -5.89
CA LEU A 106 -6.11 22.84 -6.77
C LEU A 106 -7.62 22.99 -6.59
N VAL A 107 -8.35 21.88 -6.43
CA VAL A 107 -9.79 21.91 -6.19
C VAL A 107 -10.09 22.61 -4.86
N TYR A 108 -9.50 22.18 -3.76
CA TYR A 108 -9.82 22.72 -2.44
C TYR A 108 -9.40 24.18 -2.25
N HIS A 109 -8.26 24.58 -2.84
CA HIS A 109 -7.71 25.92 -2.67
C HIS A 109 -8.28 26.97 -3.63
N TYR A 110 -8.58 26.57 -4.87
CA TYR A 110 -8.92 27.55 -5.91
C TYR A 110 -10.27 27.28 -6.58
N LEU A 111 -10.52 26.05 -7.06
CA LEU A 111 -11.70 25.82 -7.89
C LEU A 111 -12.99 25.73 -7.09
N MET A 112 -13.00 25.00 -5.97
CA MET A 112 -14.19 24.89 -5.13
C MET A 112 -14.61 26.20 -4.49
N PRO A 113 -13.72 27.03 -3.90
CA PRO A 113 -14.11 28.34 -3.41
C PRO A 113 -14.78 29.21 -4.49
N ARG A 114 -14.22 29.26 -5.70
CA ARG A 114 -14.79 30.00 -6.83
C ARG A 114 -16.13 29.45 -7.30
N PHE A 115 -16.24 28.12 -7.40
CA PHE A 115 -17.48 27.44 -7.76
C PHE A 115 -18.59 27.78 -6.77
N LEU A 116 -18.28 27.77 -5.47
CA LEU A 116 -19.24 28.12 -4.43
C LEU A 116 -19.60 29.60 -4.44
N GLU A 117 -18.63 30.50 -4.60
CA GLU A 117 -18.85 31.95 -4.70
C GLU A 117 -19.75 32.29 -5.89
N ALA A 118 -19.53 31.68 -7.05
CA ALA A 118 -20.40 31.86 -8.24
C ALA A 118 -21.86 31.43 -8.00
N ASN A 119 -22.09 30.57 -7.02
CA ASN A 119 -23.43 30.14 -6.59
C ASN A 119 -23.93 30.86 -5.32
N GLY A 120 -23.25 31.94 -4.89
CA GLY A 120 -23.60 32.69 -3.67
C GLY A 120 -23.45 31.92 -2.38
N LYS A 121 -22.51 30.97 -2.35
CA LYS A 121 -22.19 30.09 -1.22
C LYS A 121 -20.73 30.22 -0.84
N SER A 122 -20.40 29.70 0.36
CA SER A 122 -19.05 29.59 0.88
C SER A 122 -18.72 28.15 1.29
N VAL A 123 -17.45 27.84 1.50
CA VAL A 123 -17.00 26.50 1.93
C VAL A 123 -17.61 26.11 3.29
N GLN A 124 -17.83 27.10 4.17
CA GLN A 124 -18.40 26.91 5.51
C GLN A 124 -19.87 26.51 5.49
N ASP A 125 -20.58 26.76 4.39
CA ASP A 125 -21.99 26.38 4.24
C ASP A 125 -22.20 24.88 4.10
N PHE A 126 -21.13 24.12 3.83
CA PHE A 126 -21.19 22.69 3.51
C PHE A 126 -20.42 21.85 4.52
N ARG A 127 -20.97 20.69 4.87
CA ARG A 127 -20.32 19.68 5.71
C ARG A 127 -19.21 18.96 4.92
N THR A 128 -18.28 18.32 5.61
CA THR A 128 -17.15 17.59 5.01
C THR A 128 -17.56 16.65 3.88
N GLN A 129 -18.64 15.88 4.06
CA GLN A 129 -19.11 14.94 3.04
C GLN A 129 -19.61 15.66 1.77
N GLU A 130 -20.32 16.75 1.91
CA GLU A 130 -20.79 17.56 0.77
C GLU A 130 -19.62 18.25 0.06
N ARG A 131 -18.65 18.77 0.83
CA ARG A 131 -17.41 19.32 0.27
C ARG A 131 -16.66 18.27 -0.54
N ARG A 132 -16.56 17.02 -0.06
CA ARG A 132 -15.98 15.90 -0.83
C ARG A 132 -16.74 15.60 -2.12
N MET A 133 -18.07 15.63 -2.07
CA MET A 133 -18.90 15.42 -3.26
C MET A 133 -18.69 16.54 -4.29
N ILE A 134 -18.65 17.80 -3.85
CA ILE A 134 -18.35 18.95 -4.72
C ILE A 134 -16.92 18.84 -5.27
N ALA A 135 -15.94 18.52 -4.42
CA ALA A 135 -14.56 18.34 -4.82
C ALA A 135 -14.43 17.25 -5.91
N ASN A 136 -15.05 16.10 -5.71
CA ASN A 136 -15.02 14.99 -6.68
C ASN A 136 -15.58 15.38 -8.05
N ALA A 137 -16.62 16.23 -8.09
CA ALA A 137 -17.17 16.74 -9.33
C ALA A 137 -16.19 17.68 -10.08
N LEU A 138 -15.29 18.36 -9.35
CA LEU A 138 -14.33 19.31 -9.88
C LEU A 138 -12.97 18.71 -10.23
N LEU A 139 -12.63 17.47 -9.78
CA LEU A 139 -11.30 16.86 -9.99
C LEU A 139 -10.92 16.78 -11.46
N LYS A 140 -11.83 16.33 -12.34
CA LYS A 140 -11.55 16.25 -13.79
C LYS A 140 -11.31 17.61 -14.43
N VAL A 141 -11.94 18.65 -13.90
CA VAL A 141 -11.72 20.05 -14.36
C VAL A 141 -10.33 20.50 -13.93
N ALA A 142 -9.93 20.22 -12.69
CA ALA A 142 -8.60 20.54 -12.18
C ALA A 142 -7.50 19.84 -13.01
N GLU A 143 -7.63 18.55 -13.24
CA GLU A 143 -6.69 17.76 -14.06
C GLU A 143 -6.52 18.37 -15.46
N ARG A 144 -7.61 18.67 -16.16
CA ARG A 144 -7.54 19.25 -17.50
C ARG A 144 -6.92 20.64 -17.51
N LEU A 145 -7.24 21.47 -16.54
CA LEU A 145 -6.64 22.80 -16.40
C LEU A 145 -5.15 22.68 -16.10
N LYS A 146 -4.77 21.81 -15.16
CA LYS A 146 -3.36 21.52 -14.81
C LYS A 146 -2.57 21.07 -16.05
N ILE A 147 -3.08 20.11 -16.81
CA ILE A 147 -2.42 19.61 -18.03
C ILE A 147 -2.24 20.72 -19.05
N ARG A 148 -3.28 21.53 -19.30
CA ARG A 148 -3.22 22.63 -20.29
C ARG A 148 -2.20 23.68 -19.89
N ILE A 149 -2.21 24.13 -18.63
CA ILE A 149 -1.31 25.18 -18.18
C ILE A 149 0.13 24.70 -18.12
N ASN A 150 0.39 23.45 -17.69
CA ASN A 150 1.73 22.85 -17.74
C ASN A 150 2.28 22.83 -19.17
N LYS A 151 1.47 22.48 -20.19
CA LYS A 151 1.88 22.54 -21.60
C LYS A 151 2.22 23.95 -22.05
N SER A 152 1.46 24.95 -21.62
CA SER A 152 1.75 26.36 -21.93
C SER A 152 3.05 26.84 -21.26
N ILE A 153 3.30 26.41 -20.04
CA ILE A 153 4.54 26.74 -19.30
C ILE A 153 5.75 26.02 -19.93
N ALA A 154 5.61 24.77 -20.30
CA ALA A 154 6.69 23.97 -20.89
C ALA A 154 7.34 24.62 -22.11
N VAL A 155 6.57 25.36 -22.91
CA VAL A 155 7.08 26.10 -24.07
C VAL A 155 7.98 27.28 -23.66
N LEU A 156 7.83 27.79 -22.45
CA LEU A 156 8.59 28.95 -21.93
C LEU A 156 9.84 28.53 -21.13
N VAL A 157 9.97 27.25 -20.81
CA VAL A 157 11.09 26.68 -20.06
C VAL A 157 12.27 26.37 -20.98
N SER A 158 13.45 26.78 -20.59
CA SER A 158 14.71 26.46 -21.28
C SER A 158 15.69 25.87 -20.27
N ASN A 159 16.31 24.74 -20.63
CA ASN A 159 17.29 24.04 -19.78
C ASN A 159 16.81 23.89 -18.31
N PHE A 160 15.60 23.36 -18.14
CA PHE A 160 14.97 23.17 -16.82
C PHE A 160 14.84 24.42 -15.95
N THR A 161 15.04 25.59 -16.50
CA THR A 161 14.89 26.86 -15.79
C THR A 161 13.53 27.47 -16.06
N LEU A 162 12.86 28.00 -15.03
CA LEU A 162 11.53 28.64 -15.09
C LEU A 162 11.62 30.19 -15.07
N PRO A 163 12.40 30.86 -15.95
CA PRO A 163 12.58 32.30 -15.88
C PRO A 163 11.25 33.01 -16.22
N GLY A 164 10.80 33.89 -15.35
CA GLY A 164 9.62 34.72 -15.54
C GLY A 164 8.27 34.00 -15.54
N VAL A 165 8.23 32.68 -15.39
CA VAL A 165 6.97 31.91 -15.40
C VAL A 165 6.12 32.23 -14.17
N LYS A 166 6.74 32.48 -13.02
CA LYS A 166 6.05 32.85 -11.78
C LYS A 166 5.34 34.19 -11.88
N ASP A 167 5.83 35.08 -12.71
CA ASP A 167 5.36 36.47 -12.84
C ASP A 167 4.51 36.69 -14.10
N SER A 168 4.38 35.66 -14.99
CA SER A 168 3.56 35.76 -16.19
C SER A 168 2.07 35.52 -15.90
N ASP A 169 1.21 36.33 -16.48
CA ASP A 169 -0.26 36.20 -16.37
C ASP A 169 -0.83 35.09 -17.28
N VAL A 170 -0.13 33.96 -17.42
CA VAL A 170 -0.66 32.83 -18.18
C VAL A 170 -1.88 32.28 -17.47
N LYS A 171 -3.01 32.32 -18.15
CA LYS A 171 -4.30 31.82 -17.68
C LYS A 171 -4.85 30.80 -18.65
N THR A 172 -5.24 29.64 -18.14
CA THR A 172 -5.94 28.62 -18.90
C THR A 172 -7.39 28.56 -18.48
N GLN A 173 -8.29 28.47 -19.46
CA GLN A 173 -9.74 28.39 -19.24
C GLN A 173 -10.32 27.10 -19.80
N LEU A 174 -11.38 26.62 -19.14
CA LEU A 174 -12.17 25.47 -19.57
C LEU A 174 -13.66 25.84 -19.45
N THR A 175 -14.42 25.61 -20.53
CA THR A 175 -15.86 25.76 -20.55
C THR A 175 -16.49 24.39 -20.53
N GLU A 176 -17.06 23.99 -19.37
CA GLU A 176 -17.70 22.69 -19.17
C GLU A 176 -18.77 22.84 -18.08
N GLN A 177 -19.99 22.38 -18.35
CA GLN A 177 -21.07 22.45 -17.37
C GLN A 177 -20.87 21.46 -16.24
N ILE A 178 -20.64 21.95 -15.03
CA ILE A 178 -20.61 21.15 -13.81
C ILE A 178 -21.84 21.50 -12.98
N THR A 179 -22.60 20.47 -12.59
CA THR A 179 -23.79 20.62 -11.76
C THR A 179 -23.71 19.64 -10.59
N VAL A 180 -23.90 20.14 -9.38
CA VAL A 180 -23.87 19.35 -8.13
C VAL A 180 -25.14 19.63 -7.34
N VAL A 181 -25.87 18.56 -7.00
CA VAL A 181 -27.07 18.66 -6.15
C VAL A 181 -26.67 18.46 -4.70
N THR A 182 -26.99 19.46 -3.86
CA THR A 182 -26.70 19.46 -2.42
C THR A 182 -27.96 19.73 -1.62
N ASN A 183 -27.90 19.60 -0.31
CA ASN A 183 -29.03 20.00 0.59
C ASN A 183 -29.27 21.52 0.57
N LYS A 184 -28.29 22.31 0.13
CA LYS A 184 -28.38 23.78 0.00
C LYS A 184 -28.87 24.23 -1.39
N GLY A 185 -29.30 23.27 -2.23
CA GLY A 185 -29.78 23.48 -3.57
C GLY A 185 -28.83 22.95 -4.64
N THR A 186 -29.21 23.17 -5.90
CA THR A 186 -28.39 22.80 -7.05
C THR A 186 -27.36 23.90 -7.31
N LEU A 187 -26.09 23.52 -7.30
CA LEU A 187 -24.95 24.38 -7.64
C LEU A 187 -24.55 24.10 -9.09
N SER A 188 -24.24 25.15 -9.82
CA SER A 188 -23.89 25.00 -11.23
C SER A 188 -22.93 26.10 -11.68
N GLU A 189 -21.90 25.72 -12.43
CA GLU A 189 -20.96 26.64 -13.05
C GLU A 189 -20.49 26.06 -14.38
N ARG A 190 -20.08 26.93 -15.28
CA ARG A 190 -19.69 26.55 -16.64
C ARG A 190 -18.26 26.96 -16.98
N GLU A 191 -17.73 28.01 -16.35
CA GLU A 191 -16.43 28.57 -16.70
C GLU A 191 -15.43 28.39 -15.56
N PHE A 192 -14.38 27.65 -15.84
CA PHE A 192 -13.31 27.38 -14.91
C PHE A 192 -11.98 27.88 -15.46
N TYR A 193 -11.10 28.32 -14.57
CA TYR A 193 -9.77 28.76 -14.96
C TYR A 193 -8.74 28.47 -13.88
N LEU A 194 -7.47 28.39 -14.33
CA LEU A 194 -6.28 28.28 -13.50
C LEU A 194 -5.20 29.23 -14.03
N THR A 195 -4.50 29.90 -13.15
CA THR A 195 -3.36 30.77 -13.49
C THR A 195 -2.03 30.05 -13.22
N ASN A 196 -0.96 30.46 -13.92
CA ASN A 196 0.38 29.95 -13.67
C ASN A 196 0.86 30.22 -12.24
N LYS A 197 0.48 31.34 -11.64
CA LYS A 197 0.79 31.69 -10.25
C LYS A 197 0.17 30.67 -9.28
N GLU A 198 -1.10 30.36 -9.44
CA GLU A 198 -1.78 29.37 -8.61
C GLU A 198 -1.18 27.98 -8.73
N LEU A 199 -0.81 27.57 -9.96
CA LEU A 199 -0.11 26.32 -10.16
C LEU A 199 1.30 26.35 -9.54
N ALA A 200 2.04 27.45 -9.67
CA ALA A 200 3.37 27.60 -9.05
C ALA A 200 3.30 27.53 -7.52
N GLU A 201 2.34 28.21 -6.91
CA GLU A 201 2.09 28.15 -5.46
C GLU A 201 1.74 26.72 -5.00
N THR A 202 0.92 26.02 -5.78
CA THR A 202 0.59 24.60 -5.54
C THR A 202 1.85 23.74 -5.64
N MET A 203 2.56 23.84 -6.76
CA MET A 203 3.73 23.00 -7.00
C MET A 203 4.87 23.25 -6.01
N ALA A 204 4.99 24.48 -5.47
CA ALA A 204 5.96 24.78 -4.42
C ALA A 204 5.80 23.91 -3.15
N ILE A 205 4.61 23.38 -2.90
CA ILE A 205 4.37 22.43 -1.80
C ILE A 205 4.91 21.04 -2.17
N PHE A 206 4.58 20.56 -3.37
CA PHE A 206 4.95 19.24 -3.84
C PHE A 206 6.43 19.10 -4.22
N THR A 207 7.11 20.22 -4.46
CA THR A 207 8.56 20.26 -4.81
C THR A 207 9.44 20.84 -3.71
N LYS A 208 8.96 20.93 -2.48
CA LYS A 208 9.73 21.45 -1.36
C LYS A 208 10.74 20.42 -0.86
N GLN A 209 12.01 20.81 -0.78
CA GLN A 209 13.09 19.98 -0.20
C GLN A 209 13.02 19.97 1.33
N GLY A 210 13.57 18.92 1.95
CA GLY A 210 13.77 18.85 3.39
C GLY A 210 12.62 18.27 4.20
N GLY A 211 12.18 17.05 3.86
CA GLY A 211 11.40 16.16 4.74
C GLY A 211 10.10 16.76 5.28
N PHE A 212 9.18 17.16 4.43
CA PHE A 212 8.04 17.97 4.84
C PHE A 212 6.80 17.15 5.24
N LYS A 213 6.35 17.33 6.49
CA LYS A 213 4.96 17.09 6.88
C LYS A 213 4.12 18.29 6.44
N THR A 214 3.17 18.05 5.61
CA THR A 214 2.34 19.09 5.03
C THR A 214 1.32 19.67 5.98
N THR A 215 0.92 20.88 5.65
CA THR A 215 -0.18 21.59 6.29
C THR A 215 -1.49 20.92 5.88
N LYS A 216 -2.31 20.50 6.84
CA LYS A 216 -3.68 20.10 6.59
C LYS A 216 -4.46 21.27 6.05
N VAL A 217 -5.00 21.15 4.85
CA VAL A 217 -5.85 22.14 4.25
C VAL A 217 -7.29 21.79 4.53
N HIS A 218 -8.01 22.68 5.20
CA HIS A 218 -9.41 22.48 5.62
C HIS A 218 -9.66 21.16 6.39
N GLY A 219 -8.61 20.60 7.02
CA GLY A 219 -8.73 19.43 7.89
C GLY A 219 -8.80 18.08 7.19
N GLU A 220 -8.55 18.00 5.87
CA GLU A 220 -8.87 16.79 5.15
C GLU A 220 -7.69 15.94 4.70
N ASP A 221 -6.59 16.50 4.17
CA ASP A 221 -5.50 15.65 3.65
C ASP A 221 -4.10 16.18 4.02
N GLU A 222 -3.17 15.26 4.22
CA GLU A 222 -1.75 15.56 4.28
C GLU A 222 -1.16 15.41 2.87
N TYR A 223 -0.47 16.46 2.39
CA TYR A 223 0.24 16.42 1.11
C TYR A 223 1.73 16.24 1.35
N HIS A 224 2.39 15.48 0.50
CA HIS A 224 3.81 15.18 0.62
C HIS A 224 4.62 15.75 -0.54
N SER A 225 5.89 16.06 -0.29
CA SER A 225 6.80 16.46 -1.33
C SER A 225 7.38 15.24 -2.06
N ILE A 226 7.66 15.38 -3.38
CA ILE A 226 8.36 14.36 -4.19
C ILE A 226 9.76 14.03 -3.65
N PHE A 227 10.36 14.91 -2.86
CA PHE A 227 11.67 14.66 -2.26
C PHE A 227 11.61 13.65 -1.11
N LEU A 228 10.46 13.42 -0.50
CA LEU A 228 10.32 12.42 0.56
C LEU A 228 10.63 10.98 0.08
N PRO A 229 10.03 10.46 -1.01
CA PRO A 229 10.42 9.17 -1.58
C PRO A 229 11.85 9.18 -2.16
N ILE A 230 12.32 10.29 -2.74
CA ILE A 230 13.67 10.42 -3.28
C ILE A 230 14.70 10.27 -2.15
N GLU A 231 14.63 11.07 -1.10
CA GLU A 231 15.53 11.01 0.06
C GLU A 231 15.48 9.64 0.74
N SER A 232 14.27 9.03 0.81
CA SER A 232 14.12 7.67 1.32
C SER A 232 14.87 6.64 0.46
N ALA A 233 14.80 6.74 -0.87
CA ALA A 233 15.52 5.84 -1.78
C ALA A 233 17.04 6.02 -1.67
N LEU A 234 17.53 7.25 -1.69
CA LEU A 234 18.96 7.56 -1.53
C LEU A 234 19.51 7.05 -0.19
N LYS A 235 18.78 7.29 0.90
CA LYS A 235 19.16 6.79 2.23
C LYS A 235 19.20 5.26 2.29
N LYS A 236 18.19 4.57 1.72
CA LYS A 236 18.16 3.10 1.67
C LYS A 236 19.33 2.53 0.87
N ALA A 237 19.72 3.19 -0.23
CA ALA A 237 20.84 2.80 -1.05
C ALA A 237 22.20 3.15 -0.42
N ASN A 238 22.23 4.01 0.59
CA ASN A 238 23.44 4.67 1.10
C ASN A 238 24.23 5.37 -0.01
N VAL A 239 23.50 6.13 -0.84
CA VAL A 239 24.00 6.88 -2.00
C VAL A 239 23.73 8.36 -1.77
N ASN A 240 24.70 9.22 -2.01
CA ASN A 240 24.52 10.66 -2.00
C ASN A 240 23.92 11.14 -3.33
N ARG A 241 23.25 12.28 -3.34
CA ARG A 241 22.63 12.81 -4.56
C ARG A 241 23.64 13.10 -5.68
N GLU A 242 24.87 13.50 -5.32
CA GLU A 242 25.98 13.79 -6.23
C GLU A 242 26.51 12.52 -6.92
N GLU A 243 26.18 11.34 -6.41
CA GLU A 243 26.57 10.06 -7.02
C GLU A 243 25.54 9.53 -8.04
N VAL A 244 24.44 10.24 -8.25
CA VAL A 244 23.44 9.90 -9.27
C VAL A 244 23.86 10.48 -10.60
N ASP A 245 24.11 9.61 -11.58
CA ASP A 245 24.58 10.03 -12.92
C ASP A 245 23.42 10.46 -13.82
N TYR A 246 22.26 9.81 -13.67
CA TYR A 246 21.11 10.04 -14.54
C TYR A 246 19.79 10.06 -13.75
N VAL A 247 18.87 10.93 -14.16
CA VAL A 247 17.48 10.94 -13.68
C VAL A 247 16.54 10.71 -14.87
N LEU A 248 15.93 9.52 -14.94
CA LEU A 248 14.96 9.17 -15.99
C LEU A 248 13.53 9.47 -15.52
N PHE A 249 12.87 10.36 -16.25
CA PHE A 249 11.47 10.71 -15.96
C PHE A 249 10.51 9.76 -16.64
N ILE A 250 9.52 9.27 -15.88
CA ILE A 250 8.37 8.53 -16.39
C ILE A 250 7.10 8.95 -15.66
N GLY A 251 5.95 8.59 -16.20
CA GLY A 251 4.65 8.98 -15.66
C GLY A 251 4.15 10.35 -16.15
N GLY A 252 2.83 10.48 -16.19
CA GLY A 252 2.17 11.68 -16.75
C GLY A 252 2.44 12.96 -15.96
N SER A 253 2.53 12.86 -14.64
CA SER A 253 2.76 14.01 -13.75
C SER A 253 4.21 14.49 -13.76
N ALA A 254 5.15 13.64 -14.17
CA ALA A 254 6.55 14.00 -14.39
C ALA A 254 6.78 14.94 -15.60
N GLN A 255 5.75 15.15 -16.44
CA GLN A 255 5.78 16.17 -17.51
C GLN A 255 5.71 17.61 -16.98
N SER A 256 5.40 17.80 -15.69
CA SER A 256 5.33 19.13 -15.11
C SER A 256 6.70 19.81 -15.14
N PRO A 257 6.82 21.00 -15.75
CA PRO A 257 8.08 21.78 -15.76
C PRO A 257 8.59 22.08 -14.34
N PHE A 258 7.69 22.28 -13.40
CA PHE A 258 8.04 22.52 -11.99
C PHE A 258 8.74 21.31 -11.36
N VAL A 259 8.27 20.10 -11.67
CA VAL A 259 8.88 18.85 -11.20
C VAL A 259 10.26 18.66 -11.82
N GLN A 260 10.36 18.85 -13.15
CA GLN A 260 11.61 18.69 -13.87
C GLN A 260 12.69 19.69 -13.41
N THR A 261 12.30 20.95 -13.25
CA THR A 261 13.20 21.98 -12.69
C THR A 261 13.64 21.63 -11.26
N ALA A 262 12.71 21.22 -10.41
CA ALA A 262 13.04 20.90 -9.02
C ALA A 262 14.01 19.72 -8.90
N LEU A 263 13.89 18.71 -9.77
CA LEU A 263 14.82 17.58 -9.78
C LEU A 263 16.18 17.99 -10.39
N HIS A 264 16.19 18.77 -11.45
CA HIS A 264 17.43 19.31 -12.03
C HIS A 264 18.22 20.14 -10.99
N ASP A 265 17.53 21.01 -10.26
CA ASP A 265 18.16 21.83 -9.21
C ASP A 265 18.64 21.01 -8.00
N TYR A 266 18.05 19.83 -7.77
CA TYR A 266 18.42 18.93 -6.69
C TYR A 266 19.60 18.02 -7.07
N PHE A 267 19.61 17.50 -8.30
CA PHE A 267 20.65 16.63 -8.85
C PHE A 267 21.51 17.42 -9.84
N GLU A 268 22.28 18.38 -9.34
CA GLU A 268 23.03 19.35 -10.14
C GLU A 268 24.01 18.70 -11.15
N ASP A 269 24.58 17.53 -10.78
CA ASP A 269 25.57 16.80 -11.59
C ASP A 269 24.95 15.71 -12.48
N ALA A 270 23.66 15.40 -12.32
CA ALA A 270 22.99 14.33 -13.05
C ALA A 270 22.44 14.79 -14.41
N GLU A 271 22.54 13.95 -15.43
CA GLU A 271 21.89 14.16 -16.71
C GLU A 271 20.39 13.85 -16.59
N MET A 272 19.55 14.82 -16.98
CA MET A 272 18.08 14.67 -16.98
C MET A 272 17.61 13.98 -18.26
N LEU A 273 17.13 12.74 -18.15
CA LEU A 273 16.63 11.94 -19.24
C LEU A 273 15.11 12.09 -19.36
N VAL A 274 14.67 12.98 -20.28
CA VAL A 274 13.26 13.28 -20.48
C VAL A 274 12.77 12.67 -21.80
N PRO A 275 12.10 11.52 -21.77
CA PRO A 275 11.55 10.90 -22.99
C PRO A 275 10.44 11.73 -23.63
N VAL A 276 10.22 11.55 -24.94
CA VAL A 276 9.19 12.29 -25.69
C VAL A 276 7.76 11.99 -25.16
N ASN A 277 7.48 10.75 -24.78
CA ASN A 277 6.15 10.31 -24.33
C ASN A 277 6.25 9.59 -22.98
N LEU A 278 6.44 10.34 -21.87
CA LEU A 278 6.66 9.78 -20.53
C LEU A 278 5.62 8.75 -20.08
N GLN A 279 4.39 8.85 -20.58
CA GLN A 279 3.29 7.95 -20.20
C GLN A 279 3.40 6.55 -20.82
N ASN A 280 4.09 6.40 -21.96
CA ASN A 280 4.09 5.17 -22.74
C ASN A 280 5.40 4.37 -22.63
N HIS A 281 6.42 4.92 -21.97
CA HIS A 281 7.76 4.29 -21.95
C HIS A 281 7.77 2.92 -21.29
N VAL A 282 7.03 2.74 -20.20
CA VAL A 282 6.92 1.44 -19.53
C VAL A 282 6.30 0.39 -20.47
N SER A 283 5.18 0.71 -21.11
CA SER A 283 4.50 -0.21 -22.03
C SER A 283 5.29 -0.48 -23.30
N GLN A 284 5.96 0.54 -23.86
CA GLN A 284 6.86 0.39 -25.02
C GLN A 284 8.06 -0.47 -24.66
N GLY A 285 8.70 -0.23 -23.51
CA GLY A 285 9.83 -1.03 -23.06
C GLY A 285 9.45 -2.49 -22.77
N ALA A 286 8.26 -2.72 -22.20
CA ALA A 286 7.74 -4.07 -22.04
C ALA A 286 7.49 -4.77 -23.38
N ALA A 287 6.97 -4.06 -24.37
CA ALA A 287 6.77 -4.58 -25.73
C ALA A 287 8.11 -4.89 -26.43
N ILE A 288 9.11 -3.99 -26.31
CA ILE A 288 10.46 -4.20 -26.84
C ILE A 288 11.11 -5.41 -26.16
N HIS A 289 11.03 -5.51 -24.83
CA HIS A 289 11.52 -6.65 -24.07
C HIS A 289 10.87 -7.95 -24.55
N SER A 290 9.56 -7.97 -24.69
CA SER A 290 8.81 -9.14 -25.18
C SER A 290 9.24 -9.56 -26.60
N LEU A 291 9.43 -8.57 -27.50
CA LEU A 291 9.89 -8.83 -28.87
C LEU A 291 11.29 -9.45 -28.90
N LEU A 292 12.22 -8.86 -28.17
CA LEU A 292 13.60 -9.35 -28.12
C LEU A 292 13.70 -10.72 -27.43
N TYR A 293 12.97 -10.90 -26.34
CA TYR A 293 12.98 -12.15 -25.58
C TYR A 293 12.36 -13.30 -26.38
N ASN A 294 11.19 -13.10 -26.98
CA ASN A 294 10.51 -14.12 -27.78
C ASN A 294 11.16 -14.35 -29.16
N GLY A 295 11.75 -13.31 -29.75
CA GLY A 295 12.38 -13.41 -31.08
C GLY A 295 13.84 -13.88 -31.05
N MET A 296 14.60 -13.50 -30.01
CA MET A 296 16.06 -13.73 -29.95
C MET A 296 16.51 -14.50 -28.71
N GLY A 297 15.59 -14.80 -27.78
CA GLY A 297 15.92 -15.47 -26.51
C GLY A 297 16.80 -14.63 -25.58
N LYS A 298 16.88 -13.31 -25.79
CA LYS A 298 17.75 -12.40 -25.04
C LYS A 298 16.98 -11.20 -24.51
N SER A 299 17.26 -10.80 -23.29
CA SER A 299 16.85 -9.50 -22.74
C SER A 299 17.91 -8.45 -23.07
N LEU A 300 17.50 -7.21 -23.38
CA LEU A 300 18.41 -6.09 -23.56
C LEU A 300 19.06 -5.69 -22.22
N ILE A 301 18.32 -5.85 -21.14
CA ILE A 301 18.81 -5.66 -19.78
C ILE A 301 18.72 -6.98 -19.05
N GLN A 302 19.85 -7.46 -18.54
CA GLN A 302 19.93 -8.64 -17.70
C GLN A 302 19.90 -8.20 -16.22
N PRO A 303 18.84 -8.50 -15.46
CA PRO A 303 18.85 -8.23 -14.02
C PRO A 303 19.90 -9.09 -13.32
N ILE A 304 20.56 -8.50 -12.33
CA ILE A 304 21.48 -9.21 -11.44
C ILE A 304 21.07 -9.03 -9.97
N SER A 305 21.50 -9.93 -9.09
CA SER A 305 21.24 -9.82 -7.66
C SER A 305 21.97 -8.61 -7.06
N SER A 306 21.25 -7.81 -6.28
CA SER A 306 21.82 -6.59 -5.67
C SER A 306 22.70 -6.89 -4.45
N GLU A 307 22.37 -7.91 -3.70
CA GLU A 307 23.02 -8.27 -2.44
C GLU A 307 23.23 -9.79 -2.37
N PRO A 308 24.21 -10.28 -1.57
CA PRO A 308 24.38 -11.70 -1.37
C PRO A 308 23.27 -12.28 -0.51
N ILE A 309 22.92 -13.53 -0.74
CA ILE A 309 22.06 -14.31 0.14
C ILE A 309 22.94 -15.14 1.08
N LEU A 310 22.62 -15.08 2.36
CA LEU A 310 23.41 -15.62 3.44
C LEU A 310 22.57 -16.57 4.30
N VAL A 311 23.23 -17.52 4.97
CA VAL A 311 22.64 -18.25 6.09
C VAL A 311 23.46 -17.97 7.36
N ILE A 312 22.78 -17.84 8.50
CA ILE A 312 23.45 -17.75 9.79
C ILE A 312 23.69 -19.18 10.32
N THR A 313 24.95 -19.46 10.62
CA THR A 313 25.38 -20.76 11.17
C THR A 313 25.72 -20.63 12.66
N LYS A 314 26.05 -21.74 13.31
CA LYS A 314 26.43 -21.76 14.74
C LYS A 314 27.53 -20.73 15.05
N GLY A 315 27.33 -19.99 16.14
CA GLY A 315 28.24 -18.90 16.55
C GLY A 315 28.04 -17.62 15.76
N GLU A 316 26.83 -17.39 15.22
CA GLU A 316 26.42 -16.19 14.46
C GLU A 316 27.30 -15.89 13.23
N ARG A 317 27.90 -16.90 12.65
CA ARG A 317 28.74 -16.75 11.46
C ARG A 317 27.85 -16.76 10.22
N ALA A 318 28.06 -15.77 9.36
CA ALA A 318 27.42 -15.73 8.06
C ALA A 318 28.15 -16.62 7.06
N LYS A 319 27.43 -17.48 6.34
CA LYS A 319 27.91 -18.20 5.18
C LYS A 319 27.17 -17.69 3.95
N VAL A 320 27.91 -17.28 2.93
CA VAL A 320 27.35 -16.86 1.64
C VAL A 320 26.80 -18.10 0.93
N LEU A 321 25.51 -18.08 0.59
CA LEU A 321 24.85 -19.10 -0.21
C LEU A 321 24.85 -18.72 -1.69
N MET A 322 24.55 -17.46 -1.98
CA MET A 322 24.57 -16.87 -3.32
C MET A 322 25.27 -15.52 -3.26
N PRO A 323 26.34 -15.26 -4.02
CA PRO A 323 27.00 -13.96 -4.04
C PRO A 323 26.12 -12.90 -4.72
N ALA A 324 26.42 -11.62 -4.47
CA ALA A 324 25.86 -10.52 -5.26
C ALA A 324 26.38 -10.59 -6.71
N GLY A 325 25.61 -10.02 -7.66
CA GLY A 325 25.99 -9.98 -9.08
C GLY A 325 25.62 -11.24 -9.88
N ILE A 326 24.91 -12.21 -9.28
CA ILE A 326 24.41 -13.36 -10.03
C ILE A 326 23.30 -12.90 -10.99
N GLN A 327 23.35 -13.36 -12.23
CA GLN A 327 22.29 -13.13 -13.21
C GLN A 327 20.95 -13.71 -12.74
N ILE A 328 19.87 -13.02 -13.03
CA ILE A 328 18.50 -13.41 -12.74
C ILE A 328 17.75 -13.64 -14.06
N PRO A 329 17.14 -14.81 -14.31
CA PRO A 329 17.09 -16.00 -13.43
C PRO A 329 18.44 -16.70 -13.31
N CYS A 330 18.63 -17.44 -12.23
CA CYS A 330 19.79 -18.28 -12.04
C CYS A 330 19.43 -19.75 -11.87
N GLU A 331 20.31 -20.62 -12.33
CA GLU A 331 20.22 -22.06 -12.08
C GLU A 331 20.31 -22.36 -10.59
N PRO A 332 19.71 -23.47 -10.11
CA PRO A 332 19.77 -23.84 -8.71
C PRO A 332 21.19 -24.02 -8.19
N VAL A 333 21.53 -23.32 -7.13
CA VAL A 333 22.79 -23.46 -6.40
C VAL A 333 22.57 -24.43 -5.24
N VAL A 334 23.33 -25.52 -5.20
CA VAL A 334 23.24 -26.51 -4.12
C VAL A 334 24.40 -26.32 -3.16
N VAL A 335 24.06 -26.09 -1.88
CA VAL A 335 25.02 -25.96 -0.77
C VAL A 335 24.89 -27.19 0.12
N SER A 336 25.91 -28.03 0.17
CA SER A 336 25.94 -29.29 0.92
C SER A 336 26.95 -29.29 2.09
N GLU A 337 27.57 -28.16 2.37
CA GLU A 337 28.61 -28.03 3.43
C GLU A 337 28.03 -27.73 4.82
N LEU A 338 26.72 -27.80 4.97
CA LEU A 338 26.03 -27.58 6.23
C LEU A 338 25.74 -28.92 6.92
N CYS A 339 25.82 -28.96 8.24
CA CYS A 339 25.47 -30.14 9.01
C CYS A 339 24.85 -29.78 10.36
N THR A 340 24.18 -30.75 10.98
CA THR A 340 23.65 -30.64 12.34
C THR A 340 24.76 -30.47 13.37
N SER A 341 24.49 -29.70 14.42
CA SER A 341 25.48 -29.30 15.44
C SER A 341 25.37 -30.07 16.76
N ARG A 342 24.35 -30.92 16.92
CA ARG A 342 24.08 -31.67 18.17
C ARG A 342 23.49 -33.04 17.85
N GLU A 343 23.81 -34.01 18.70
CA GLU A 343 23.13 -35.31 18.70
C GLU A 343 21.68 -35.15 19.17
N GLY A 344 20.74 -35.85 18.51
CA GLY A 344 19.32 -35.80 18.86
C GLY A 344 18.65 -34.44 18.61
N GLN A 345 19.18 -33.64 17.71
CA GLN A 345 18.62 -32.31 17.38
C GLN A 345 17.22 -32.47 16.79
N GLN A 346 16.19 -31.88 17.44
CA GLN A 346 14.79 -32.01 17.02
C GLN A 346 14.42 -31.07 15.88
N THR A 347 15.03 -29.89 15.84
CA THR A 347 14.77 -28.89 14.82
C THR A 347 16.08 -28.30 14.32
N ILE A 348 16.23 -28.22 13.00
CA ILE A 348 17.32 -27.50 12.33
C ILE A 348 16.76 -26.14 11.90
N GLU A 349 17.35 -25.08 12.40
CA GLU A 349 17.03 -23.72 12.03
C GLU A 349 18.08 -23.17 11.07
N LEU A 350 17.63 -22.58 9.95
CA LEU A 350 18.48 -21.99 8.93
C LEU A 350 17.97 -20.57 8.65
N PRO A 351 18.40 -19.56 9.43
CA PRO A 351 18.04 -18.16 9.20
C PRO A 351 18.68 -17.68 7.90
N ILE A 352 17.84 -17.36 6.90
CA ILE A 352 18.26 -16.83 5.60
C ILE A 352 18.20 -15.31 5.63
N CYS A 353 19.30 -14.69 5.23
CA CYS A 353 19.49 -13.24 5.26
C CYS A 353 19.87 -12.73 3.87
N VAL A 354 19.68 -11.43 3.64
CA VAL A 354 20.11 -10.73 2.43
C VAL A 354 21.04 -9.57 2.80
N GLY A 355 22.14 -9.43 2.09
CA GLY A 355 23.14 -8.39 2.31
C GLY A 355 23.99 -8.62 3.55
N ASN A 356 23.37 -8.67 4.72
CA ASN A 356 24.04 -8.89 5.99
C ASN A 356 23.17 -9.68 6.99
N THR A 357 23.71 -10.07 8.13
CA THR A 357 23.01 -10.91 9.13
C THR A 357 21.88 -10.20 9.86
N SER A 358 21.82 -8.87 9.83
CA SER A 358 20.72 -8.11 10.47
C SER A 358 19.44 -8.08 9.60
N LYS A 359 19.56 -8.34 8.29
CA LYS A 359 18.45 -8.37 7.34
C LYS A 359 17.96 -9.80 7.11
N MET A 360 17.34 -10.41 8.10
CA MET A 360 16.80 -11.75 7.99
C MET A 360 15.51 -11.74 7.14
N LEU A 361 15.47 -12.55 6.07
CA LEU A 361 14.31 -12.76 5.22
C LEU A 361 13.30 -13.69 5.89
N PHE A 362 13.77 -14.84 6.34
CA PHE A 362 12.99 -15.87 7.01
C PHE A 362 13.89 -16.85 7.77
N ASN A 363 13.31 -17.61 8.68
CA ASN A 363 13.96 -18.75 9.31
C ASN A 363 13.38 -20.03 8.71
N LEU A 364 14.22 -20.84 8.10
CA LEU A 364 13.84 -22.15 7.56
C LEU A 364 14.11 -23.20 8.64
N GLU A 365 13.10 -24.02 8.95
CA GLU A 365 13.17 -25.02 10.01
C GLU A 365 12.91 -26.42 9.41
N ILE A 366 13.75 -27.39 9.65
CA ILE A 366 13.55 -28.79 9.31
C ILE A 366 13.32 -29.53 10.63
N SER A 367 12.15 -30.13 10.79
CA SER A 367 11.80 -30.91 11.99
C SER A 367 12.19 -32.37 11.82
N ALA A 368 12.76 -32.95 12.90
CA ALA A 368 13.08 -34.37 12.94
C ALA A 368 11.82 -35.22 13.15
N PRO A 369 11.86 -36.53 12.78
CA PRO A 369 10.83 -37.46 13.20
C PRO A 369 10.75 -37.54 14.73
N ARG A 370 9.53 -37.69 15.26
CA ARG A 370 9.19 -37.56 16.69
C ARG A 370 9.99 -38.44 17.67
N SER A 371 10.76 -39.44 17.21
CA SER A 371 11.33 -40.45 18.11
C SER A 371 12.86 -40.40 18.32
N SER A 372 13.65 -39.79 17.44
CA SER A 372 15.12 -39.89 17.55
C SER A 372 15.93 -38.60 17.37
N GLY A 373 15.34 -37.54 16.79
CA GLY A 373 16.11 -36.38 16.40
C GLY A 373 17.12 -36.66 15.28
N PHE A 374 17.77 -35.62 14.80
CA PHE A 374 18.86 -35.73 13.84
C PHE A 374 20.17 -36.09 14.54
N PRO A 375 20.99 -37.01 13.99
CA PRO A 375 22.30 -37.28 14.56
C PRO A 375 23.26 -36.11 14.37
N LEU A 376 24.32 -36.07 15.18
CA LEU A 376 25.42 -35.12 15.03
C LEU A 376 26.08 -35.26 13.65
N ASN A 377 26.41 -34.14 13.03
CA ASN A 377 27.02 -34.07 11.69
C ASN A 377 26.14 -34.67 10.55
N ALA A 378 24.84 -34.75 10.73
CA ALA A 378 23.95 -35.13 9.62
C ALA A 378 24.01 -34.06 8.52
N PRO A 379 24.24 -34.43 7.26
CA PRO A 379 24.39 -33.47 6.17
C PRO A 379 23.07 -32.74 5.88
N ILE A 380 23.16 -31.44 5.69
CA ILE A 380 22.03 -30.59 5.28
C ILE A 380 22.30 -30.13 3.86
N SER A 381 21.39 -30.44 2.96
CA SER A 381 21.41 -29.91 1.58
C SER A 381 20.46 -28.72 1.49
N LEU A 382 20.96 -27.62 0.96
CA LEU A 382 20.22 -26.38 0.75
C LEU A 382 20.30 -26.04 -0.75
N GLU A 383 19.16 -26.03 -1.42
CA GLU A 383 19.03 -25.68 -2.83
C GLU A 383 18.35 -24.30 -2.94
N LEU A 384 18.97 -23.37 -3.67
CA LEU A 384 18.45 -22.03 -3.86
C LEU A 384 18.49 -21.66 -5.34
N SER A 385 17.44 -21.01 -5.81
CA SER A 385 17.42 -20.37 -7.12
C SER A 385 16.63 -19.06 -7.06
N ILE A 386 16.87 -18.19 -8.02
CA ILE A 386 16.06 -16.99 -8.21
C ILE A 386 15.44 -17.10 -9.60
N ASN A 387 14.12 -17.13 -9.65
CA ASN A 387 13.41 -17.21 -10.93
C ASN A 387 13.38 -15.86 -11.67
N ALA A 388 12.83 -15.85 -12.88
CA ALA A 388 12.72 -14.65 -13.70
C ALA A 388 11.86 -13.54 -13.07
N ASP A 389 10.94 -13.90 -12.18
CA ASP A 389 10.12 -12.95 -11.43
C ASP A 389 10.84 -12.40 -10.19
N LYS A 390 12.17 -12.65 -10.09
CA LYS A 390 13.02 -12.26 -8.95
C LYS A 390 12.61 -12.90 -7.63
N MET A 391 11.96 -14.05 -7.71
CA MET A 391 11.53 -14.79 -6.53
C MET A 391 12.60 -15.78 -6.12
N LEU A 392 13.02 -15.69 -4.86
CA LEU A 392 13.90 -16.67 -4.23
C LEU A 392 13.10 -17.94 -3.92
N LEU A 393 13.55 -19.03 -4.47
CA LEU A 393 13.08 -20.39 -4.20
C LEU A 393 14.12 -21.06 -3.32
N VAL A 394 13.70 -21.60 -2.18
CA VAL A 394 14.61 -22.27 -1.24
C VAL A 394 14.01 -23.61 -0.83
N LYS A 395 14.83 -24.63 -0.96
CA LYS A 395 14.52 -25.99 -0.52
C LYS A 395 15.66 -26.49 0.34
N ALA A 396 15.34 -26.95 1.54
CA ALA A 396 16.31 -27.56 2.43
C ALA A 396 15.94 -29.00 2.75
N SER A 397 16.92 -29.87 2.90
CA SER A 397 16.69 -31.25 3.29
C SER A 397 17.79 -31.77 4.22
N CYS A 398 17.40 -32.67 5.13
CA CYS A 398 18.30 -33.43 5.99
C CYS A 398 17.74 -34.84 6.17
N LEU A 399 18.50 -35.86 5.78
CA LEU A 399 18.13 -37.27 5.91
C LEU A 399 16.73 -37.63 5.38
N GLY A 400 16.34 -36.99 4.27
CA GLY A 400 15.03 -37.20 3.63
C GLY A 400 13.89 -36.32 4.12
N HIS A 401 14.09 -35.56 5.20
CA HIS A 401 13.16 -34.55 5.65
C HIS A 401 13.38 -33.29 4.84
N VAL A 402 12.33 -32.80 4.16
CA VAL A 402 12.39 -31.67 3.23
C VAL A 402 11.56 -30.53 3.78
N CYS A 403 12.05 -29.32 3.63
CA CYS A 403 11.32 -28.09 3.85
C CYS A 403 11.50 -27.16 2.67
N GLU A 404 10.41 -26.61 2.20
CA GLU A 404 10.36 -25.59 1.14
C GLU A 404 9.71 -24.32 1.67
N VAL A 405 10.16 -23.15 1.21
CA VAL A 405 9.62 -21.86 1.63
C VAL A 405 8.78 -21.28 0.50
N THR A 406 7.71 -20.58 0.87
CA THR A 406 6.94 -19.78 -0.09
C THR A 406 7.87 -18.80 -0.81
N PRO A 407 7.86 -18.75 -2.15
CA PRO A 407 8.71 -17.87 -2.92
C PRO A 407 8.54 -16.40 -2.50
N MET A 408 9.63 -15.68 -2.36
CA MET A 408 9.63 -14.25 -2.01
C MET A 408 10.70 -13.48 -2.80
N ASN A 409 10.51 -12.15 -2.95
CA ASN A 409 11.53 -11.29 -3.52
C ASN A 409 12.56 -10.90 -2.44
N PRO A 410 13.81 -11.40 -2.47
CA PRO A 410 14.82 -11.14 -1.45
C PRO A 410 15.36 -9.71 -1.50
N PHE A 411 15.15 -8.99 -2.61
CA PHE A 411 15.67 -7.65 -2.85
C PHE A 411 14.61 -6.55 -2.67
N ALA A 412 13.38 -6.91 -2.29
CA ALA A 412 12.41 -5.93 -1.82
C ALA A 412 12.91 -5.34 -0.49
N ASN A 413 13.10 -4.01 -0.46
CA ASN A 413 13.74 -3.30 0.66
C ASN A 413 12.85 -3.23 1.93
N LYS A 414 12.32 -4.37 2.38
CA LYS A 414 11.50 -4.45 3.57
C LYS A 414 12.13 -5.43 4.55
N GLU A 415 12.68 -4.89 5.65
CA GLU A 415 12.97 -5.71 6.82
C GLU A 415 11.64 -6.20 7.39
N LEU A 416 11.51 -7.50 7.61
CA LEU A 416 10.36 -8.05 8.31
C LEU A 416 10.35 -7.52 9.74
N THR A 417 9.22 -6.97 10.18
CA THR A 417 9.01 -6.65 11.58
C THR A 417 8.99 -7.92 12.43
N THR A 418 9.08 -7.79 13.73
CA THR A 418 8.96 -8.94 14.65
C THR A 418 7.64 -9.65 14.44
N GLU A 419 6.56 -8.90 14.25
CA GLU A 419 5.21 -9.40 14.05
C GLU A 419 5.08 -10.14 12.71
N GLU A 420 5.72 -9.64 11.65
CA GLU A 420 5.75 -10.32 10.34
C GLU A 420 6.52 -11.66 10.40
N ARG A 421 7.62 -11.70 11.17
CA ARG A 421 8.37 -12.96 11.41
C ARG A 421 7.52 -13.98 12.19
N GLU A 422 6.79 -13.52 13.22
CA GLU A 422 5.87 -14.37 13.98
C GLU A 422 4.74 -14.90 13.10
N ALA A 423 4.20 -14.10 12.19
CA ALA A 423 3.15 -14.52 11.26
C ALA A 423 3.65 -15.58 10.29
N LEU A 424 4.84 -15.42 9.72
CA LEU A 424 5.45 -16.43 8.86
C LEU A 424 5.72 -17.74 9.61
N LYS A 425 6.17 -17.65 10.88
CA LYS A 425 6.38 -18.83 11.73
C LYS A 425 5.06 -19.55 12.01
N ALA A 426 3.98 -18.82 12.29
CA ALA A 426 2.67 -19.37 12.54
C ALA A 426 2.07 -20.03 11.27
N GLU A 427 2.23 -19.38 10.09
CA GLU A 427 1.81 -19.93 8.79
C GLU A 427 2.47 -21.26 8.51
N ARG A 428 3.77 -21.32 8.75
CA ARG A 428 4.54 -22.53 8.56
C ARG A 428 4.14 -23.66 9.52
N GLN A 429 3.94 -23.33 10.80
CA GLN A 429 3.50 -24.32 11.78
C GLN A 429 2.15 -24.92 11.39
N ALA A 430 1.23 -24.10 10.87
CA ALA A 430 -0.06 -24.58 10.38
C ALA A 430 0.08 -25.52 9.18
N ASN A 431 0.97 -25.20 8.25
CA ASN A 431 1.24 -26.08 7.08
C ASN A 431 1.84 -27.41 7.50
N LEU A 432 2.82 -27.40 8.43
CA LEU A 432 3.44 -28.65 8.95
C LEU A 432 2.42 -29.53 9.66
N GLU A 433 1.59 -28.94 10.54
CA GLU A 433 0.52 -29.69 11.21
C GLU A 433 -0.51 -30.25 10.23
N ALA A 434 -0.82 -29.51 9.15
CA ALA A 434 -1.71 -29.99 8.10
C ALA A 434 -1.11 -31.21 7.39
N GLU A 435 0.17 -31.17 7.01
CA GLU A 435 0.86 -32.29 6.39
C GLU A 435 0.88 -33.54 7.29
N GLU A 436 1.16 -33.35 8.60
CA GLU A 436 1.19 -34.44 9.58
C GLU A 436 -0.19 -35.04 9.88
N ASN A 437 -1.25 -34.25 9.83
CA ASN A 437 -2.60 -34.63 10.30
C ASN A 437 -3.62 -34.77 9.15
N GLY A 438 -3.18 -35.10 7.93
CA GLY A 438 -4.09 -35.35 6.81
C GLY A 438 -4.83 -34.12 6.30
N GLY A 439 -4.19 -32.95 6.33
CA GLY A 439 -4.71 -31.68 5.82
C GLY A 439 -5.38 -30.79 6.87
N ILE A 440 -5.38 -31.20 8.15
CA ILE A 440 -6.11 -30.47 9.22
C ILE A 440 -5.15 -29.96 10.29
N PRO A 441 -4.81 -28.65 10.31
CA PRO A 441 -4.07 -28.05 11.41
C PRO A 441 -4.87 -28.04 12.71
N SER A 442 -4.19 -28.00 13.86
CA SER A 442 -4.89 -27.89 15.15
C SER A 442 -5.61 -26.55 15.31
N LYS A 443 -6.70 -26.55 16.07
CA LYS A 443 -7.46 -25.33 16.41
C LYS A 443 -6.57 -24.25 17.01
N SER A 444 -5.63 -24.62 17.91
CA SER A 444 -4.74 -23.69 18.57
C SER A 444 -3.77 -23.02 17.60
N THR A 445 -3.29 -23.76 16.62
CA THR A 445 -2.38 -23.26 15.60
C THR A 445 -3.08 -22.33 14.63
N LEU A 446 -4.29 -22.67 14.17
CA LEU A 446 -5.08 -21.78 13.33
C LEU A 446 -5.47 -20.46 14.04
N LEU A 447 -5.81 -20.51 15.33
CA LEU A 447 -6.07 -19.30 16.12
C LEU A 447 -4.81 -18.41 16.25
N LYS A 448 -3.62 -19.02 16.48
CA LYS A 448 -2.37 -18.27 16.49
C LYS A 448 -2.07 -17.63 15.13
N LEU A 449 -2.28 -18.37 14.05
CA LEU A 449 -2.08 -17.90 12.68
C LEU A 449 -3.02 -16.72 12.36
N LYS A 450 -4.31 -16.87 12.65
CA LYS A 450 -5.30 -15.79 12.48
C LYS A 450 -4.87 -14.52 13.24
N ASN A 451 -4.52 -14.65 14.52
CA ASN A 451 -4.10 -13.52 15.35
C ASN A 451 -2.80 -12.88 14.83
N ALA A 452 -1.88 -13.68 14.30
CA ALA A 452 -0.64 -13.17 13.71
C ALA A 452 -0.91 -12.36 12.43
N TYR A 453 -1.85 -12.81 11.58
CA TYR A 453 -2.27 -12.05 10.40
C TYR A 453 -2.96 -10.74 10.76
N GLU A 454 -3.78 -10.69 11.82
CA GLU A 454 -4.41 -9.45 12.30
C GLU A 454 -3.37 -8.43 12.76
N ARG A 455 -2.32 -8.87 13.49
CA ARG A 455 -1.24 -7.98 13.98
C ARG A 455 -0.46 -7.30 12.87
N ILE A 456 -0.41 -7.90 11.69
CA ILE A 456 0.29 -7.38 10.51
C ILE A 456 -0.64 -6.84 9.44
N ASP A 457 -1.89 -6.52 9.81
CA ASP A 457 -2.94 -5.96 8.93
C ASP A 457 -3.24 -6.79 7.66
N LYS A 458 -2.90 -8.10 7.66
CA LYS A 458 -3.29 -9.03 6.58
C LYS A 458 -4.74 -9.51 6.77
N ASN A 459 -5.66 -8.56 6.80
CA ASN A 459 -7.06 -8.77 7.15
C ASN A 459 -7.75 -9.84 6.30
N PHE A 460 -7.43 -9.95 5.01
CA PHE A 460 -8.03 -10.97 4.16
C PHE A 460 -7.58 -12.39 4.56
N LYS A 461 -6.28 -12.59 4.78
CA LYS A 461 -5.76 -13.89 5.26
C LYS A 461 -6.28 -14.24 6.66
N ALA A 462 -6.43 -13.24 7.53
CA ALA A 462 -7.05 -13.42 8.84
C ALA A 462 -8.51 -13.86 8.72
N ALA A 463 -9.28 -13.27 7.80
CA ALA A 463 -10.67 -13.61 7.54
C ALA A 463 -10.82 -15.04 6.98
N GLU A 464 -10.02 -15.41 5.98
CA GLU A 464 -10.01 -16.77 5.41
C GLU A 464 -9.63 -17.81 6.48
N THR A 465 -8.62 -17.53 7.29
CA THR A 465 -8.22 -18.42 8.40
C THR A 465 -9.34 -18.53 9.45
N ALA A 466 -10.05 -17.45 9.75
CA ALA A 466 -11.20 -17.47 10.67
C ALA A 466 -12.39 -18.28 10.11
N GLU A 467 -12.67 -18.17 8.81
CA GLU A 467 -13.65 -19.00 8.11
C GLU A 467 -13.27 -20.49 8.20
N GLN A 468 -12.01 -20.82 7.88
CA GLN A 468 -11.46 -22.16 7.98
C GLN A 468 -11.55 -22.73 9.42
N ILE A 469 -11.29 -21.91 10.43
CA ILE A 469 -11.45 -22.32 11.84
C ILE A 469 -12.89 -22.78 12.12
N ASN A 470 -13.88 -22.06 11.65
CA ASN A 470 -15.27 -22.44 11.90
C ASN A 470 -15.75 -23.62 11.04
N GLU A 471 -15.17 -23.81 9.85
CA GLU A 471 -15.40 -25.01 9.02
C GLU A 471 -14.89 -26.28 9.70
N LEU A 472 -13.64 -26.23 10.22
CA LEU A 472 -13.01 -27.38 10.86
C LEU A 472 -13.43 -27.56 12.33
N TYR A 473 -13.70 -26.48 13.02
CA TYR A 473 -14.04 -26.42 14.46
C TYR A 473 -15.26 -25.52 14.66
N PRO A 474 -16.47 -26.00 14.36
CA PRO A 474 -17.71 -25.21 14.41
C PRO A 474 -17.91 -24.44 15.71
N HIS A 475 -18.51 -23.26 15.61
CA HIS A 475 -18.81 -22.35 16.73
C HIS A 475 -17.59 -21.88 17.56
N THR A 476 -16.40 -21.90 16.96
CA THR A 476 -15.19 -21.37 17.62
C THR A 476 -15.15 -19.85 17.61
N LEU A 477 -15.56 -19.24 16.50
CA LEU A 477 -15.66 -17.80 16.32
C LEU A 477 -17.11 -17.46 15.95
N THR A 478 -17.56 -16.26 16.32
CA THR A 478 -18.89 -15.79 15.90
C THR A 478 -18.89 -15.40 14.44
N ASN A 479 -20.01 -15.59 13.75
CA ASN A 479 -20.17 -15.13 12.39
C ASN A 479 -20.03 -13.60 12.28
N ASN A 480 -20.50 -12.86 13.31
CA ASN A 480 -20.28 -11.42 13.40
C ASN A 480 -18.79 -11.06 13.36
N TYR A 481 -17.94 -11.76 14.11
CA TYR A 481 -16.49 -11.50 14.12
C TYR A 481 -15.83 -11.80 12.77
N ILE A 482 -16.18 -12.90 12.12
CA ILE A 482 -15.68 -13.24 10.78
C ILE A 482 -16.12 -12.18 9.76
N GLY A 483 -17.37 -11.70 9.88
CA GLY A 483 -17.89 -10.60 9.06
C GLY A 483 -17.08 -9.31 9.22
N VAL A 484 -16.66 -8.99 10.44
CA VAL A 484 -15.78 -7.82 10.72
C VAL A 484 -14.44 -7.97 10.03
N LEU A 485 -13.81 -9.15 10.07
CA LEU A 485 -12.55 -9.38 9.39
C LEU A 485 -12.66 -9.21 7.87
N TYR A 486 -13.74 -9.73 7.25
CA TYR A 486 -14.00 -9.51 5.83
C TYR A 486 -14.30 -8.05 5.49
N HIS A 487 -15.01 -7.32 6.36
CA HIS A 487 -15.23 -5.89 6.21
C HIS A 487 -13.89 -5.11 6.19
N ASN A 488 -13.01 -5.39 7.16
CA ASN A 488 -11.69 -4.78 7.25
C ASN A 488 -10.79 -5.12 6.04
N ALA A 489 -10.99 -6.31 5.46
CA ALA A 489 -10.34 -6.72 4.22
C ALA A 489 -10.93 -6.08 2.95
N GLY A 490 -11.99 -5.28 3.07
CA GLY A 490 -12.68 -4.65 1.94
C GLY A 490 -13.69 -5.57 1.20
N HIS A 491 -13.90 -6.80 1.67
CA HIS A 491 -14.81 -7.78 1.07
C HIS A 491 -16.23 -7.63 1.62
N ARG A 492 -16.89 -6.52 1.29
CA ARG A 492 -18.18 -6.09 1.83
C ARG A 492 -19.30 -7.11 1.65
N GLU A 493 -19.40 -7.77 0.51
CA GLU A 493 -20.45 -8.75 0.24
C GLU A 493 -20.32 -9.99 1.12
N LYS A 494 -19.09 -10.50 1.29
CA LYS A 494 -18.81 -11.59 2.21
C LYS A 494 -19.13 -11.20 3.65
N ALA A 495 -18.74 -9.99 4.07
CA ALA A 495 -19.04 -9.47 5.42
C ALA A 495 -20.55 -9.44 5.69
N ILE A 496 -21.34 -8.93 4.74
CA ILE A 496 -22.82 -8.92 4.83
C ILE A 496 -23.37 -10.33 5.04
N GLY A 497 -22.93 -11.31 4.25
CA GLY A 497 -23.36 -12.70 4.38
C GLY A 497 -23.05 -13.31 5.75
N PHE A 498 -21.92 -12.95 6.37
CA PHE A 498 -21.58 -13.39 7.72
C PHE A 498 -22.42 -12.68 8.79
N TYR A 499 -22.70 -11.39 8.67
CA TYR A 499 -23.59 -10.69 9.60
C TYR A 499 -25.03 -11.23 9.53
N GLU A 500 -25.54 -11.53 8.33
CA GLU A 500 -26.87 -12.15 8.17
C GLU A 500 -26.94 -13.54 8.82
N ARG A 501 -25.89 -14.35 8.69
CA ARG A 501 -25.78 -15.64 9.40
C ARG A 501 -25.75 -15.46 10.93
N ASP A 502 -24.97 -14.48 11.43
CA ASP A 502 -24.93 -14.21 12.87
C ASP A 502 -26.30 -13.80 13.42
N ILE A 503 -27.04 -12.97 12.70
CA ILE A 503 -28.40 -12.57 13.08
C ILE A 503 -29.37 -13.79 13.14
N GLN A 504 -29.21 -14.75 12.23
CA GLN A 504 -30.02 -15.98 12.24
C GLN A 504 -29.69 -16.88 13.43
N GLU A 505 -28.41 -17.04 13.74
CA GLU A 505 -27.92 -17.90 14.83
C GLU A 505 -28.03 -17.20 16.19
N ASN A 506 -27.78 -15.89 16.26
CA ASN A 506 -27.74 -15.07 17.47
C ASN A 506 -28.63 -13.83 17.33
N PRO A 507 -29.99 -13.98 17.31
CA PRO A 507 -30.91 -12.86 17.05
C PRO A 507 -30.90 -11.76 18.13
N ASN A 508 -30.22 -11.99 19.24
CA ASN A 508 -30.06 -11.02 20.33
C ASN A 508 -28.71 -10.30 20.32
N ASN A 509 -27.92 -10.40 19.27
CA ASN A 509 -26.66 -9.71 19.15
C ASN A 509 -26.84 -8.32 18.50
N PRO A 510 -26.82 -7.19 19.25
CA PRO A 510 -27.02 -5.86 18.69
C PRO A 510 -25.89 -5.46 17.74
N HIS A 511 -24.67 -6.00 17.93
CA HIS A 511 -23.51 -5.69 17.10
C HIS A 511 -23.66 -6.20 15.66
N ALA A 512 -24.26 -7.39 15.47
CA ALA A 512 -24.49 -7.94 14.13
C ALA A 512 -25.49 -7.08 13.33
N TYR A 513 -26.55 -6.62 13.97
CA TYR A 513 -27.51 -5.69 13.36
C TYR A 513 -26.87 -4.35 12.99
N PHE A 514 -26.07 -3.79 13.88
CA PHE A 514 -25.34 -2.55 13.60
C PHE A 514 -24.35 -2.73 12.44
N ASN A 515 -23.53 -3.78 12.46
CA ASN A 515 -22.54 -4.04 11.42
C ASN A 515 -23.19 -4.26 10.04
N LEU A 516 -24.33 -4.97 10.00
CA LEU A 516 -25.11 -5.12 8.79
C LEU A 516 -25.64 -3.77 8.30
N ALA A 517 -26.26 -3.00 9.19
CA ALA A 517 -26.76 -1.66 8.86
C ALA A 517 -25.66 -0.74 8.34
N HIS A 518 -24.51 -0.74 9.01
CA HIS A 518 -23.33 0.06 8.59
C HIS A 518 -22.81 -0.34 7.21
N ASN A 519 -22.91 -1.60 6.84
CA ASN A 519 -22.49 -2.05 5.53
C ASN A 519 -23.49 -1.74 4.40
N ILE A 520 -24.78 -1.58 4.68
CA ILE A 520 -25.81 -1.42 3.64
C ILE A 520 -26.39 0.00 3.53
N TYR A 521 -26.19 0.90 4.51
CA TYR A 521 -26.93 2.18 4.61
C TYR A 521 -26.76 3.12 3.41
N HIS A 522 -25.68 3.02 2.66
CA HIS A 522 -25.52 3.79 1.43
C HIS A 522 -26.41 3.29 0.29
N ASN A 523 -26.66 1.99 0.24
CA ASN A 523 -27.40 1.33 -0.83
C ASN A 523 -28.87 1.11 -0.47
N ASP A 524 -29.17 0.80 0.80
CA ASP A 524 -30.53 0.51 1.28
C ASP A 524 -30.72 1.11 2.68
N ARG A 525 -31.07 2.38 2.72
CA ARG A 525 -31.27 3.14 3.97
C ARG A 525 -32.44 2.60 4.78
N GLN A 526 -33.49 2.12 4.13
CA GLN A 526 -34.68 1.66 4.82
C GLN A 526 -34.41 0.37 5.60
N ARG A 527 -33.76 -0.59 4.98
CA ARG A 527 -33.30 -1.80 5.69
C ARG A 527 -32.28 -1.47 6.78
N ALA A 528 -31.34 -0.57 6.51
CA ALA A 528 -30.37 -0.14 7.52
C ALA A 528 -31.04 0.45 8.75
N LYS A 529 -32.08 1.28 8.60
CA LYS A 529 -32.87 1.80 9.71
C LYS A 529 -33.52 0.71 10.53
N SER A 530 -34.20 -0.24 9.88
CA SER A 530 -34.86 -1.34 10.58
C SER A 530 -33.89 -2.18 11.41
N TYR A 531 -32.69 -2.39 10.90
CA TYR A 531 -31.63 -3.08 11.65
C TYR A 531 -31.08 -2.22 12.81
N LEU A 532 -30.93 -0.91 12.63
CA LEU A 532 -30.54 -0.01 13.73
C LEU A 532 -31.59 0.08 14.82
N GLU A 533 -32.88 0.12 14.46
CA GLU A 533 -33.97 0.05 15.42
C GLU A 533 -33.91 -1.24 16.23
N LYS A 534 -33.61 -2.36 15.57
CA LYS A 534 -33.47 -3.64 16.26
C LYS A 534 -32.22 -3.65 17.16
N ALA A 535 -31.10 -3.12 16.72
CA ALA A 535 -29.90 -2.97 17.55
C ALA A 535 -30.20 -2.13 18.81
N LEU A 536 -30.89 -1.00 18.66
CA LEU A 536 -31.26 -0.10 19.75
C LEU A 536 -32.38 -0.65 20.67
N GLN A 537 -33.24 -1.57 20.18
CA GLN A 537 -34.14 -2.31 21.01
C GLN A 537 -33.40 -3.30 21.92
N LEU A 538 -32.35 -3.93 21.40
CA LEU A 538 -31.52 -4.89 22.15
C LEU A 538 -30.58 -4.18 23.11
N ASP A 539 -29.97 -3.07 22.68
CA ASP A 539 -29.11 -2.22 23.49
C ASP A 539 -29.45 -0.73 23.29
N PRO A 540 -30.28 -0.13 24.14
CA PRO A 540 -30.62 1.29 24.08
C PRO A 540 -29.43 2.23 24.33
N GLY A 541 -28.32 1.73 24.90
CA GLY A 541 -27.11 2.45 25.18
C GLY A 541 -26.05 2.38 24.08
N TYR A 542 -26.39 1.75 22.93
CA TYR A 542 -25.41 1.52 21.87
C TYR A 542 -25.11 2.80 21.07
N GLU A 543 -24.04 3.49 21.45
CA GLU A 543 -23.69 4.84 21.02
C GLU A 543 -23.48 4.96 19.50
N VAL A 544 -22.77 3.99 18.87
CA VAL A 544 -22.53 4.03 17.42
C VAL A 544 -23.81 3.77 16.61
N ALA A 545 -24.76 3.04 17.15
CA ALA A 545 -26.06 2.82 16.50
C ALA A 545 -26.90 4.11 16.50
N HIS A 546 -26.89 4.88 17.61
CA HIS A 546 -27.47 6.21 17.66
C HIS A 546 -26.81 7.16 16.66
N LEU A 547 -25.46 7.16 16.59
CA LEU A 547 -24.70 8.00 15.66
C LEU A 547 -25.02 7.66 14.20
N LEU A 548 -25.00 6.38 13.83
CA LEU A 548 -25.31 5.97 12.45
C LEU A 548 -26.75 6.28 12.08
N SER A 549 -27.71 6.07 13.01
CA SER A 549 -29.10 6.47 12.80
C SER A 549 -29.24 7.98 12.55
N GLY A 550 -28.52 8.80 13.32
CA GLY A 550 -28.47 10.25 13.10
C GLY A 550 -27.85 10.63 11.75
N ARG A 551 -26.78 9.95 11.33
CA ARG A 551 -26.19 10.17 10.00
C ARG A 551 -27.13 9.82 8.86
N ILE A 552 -27.94 8.76 9.01
CA ILE A 552 -28.96 8.43 8.01
C ILE A 552 -30.05 9.51 7.97
N ASP A 553 -30.48 10.03 9.12
CA ASP A 553 -31.47 11.12 9.16
C ASP A 553 -30.94 12.39 8.51
N ASP A 554 -29.65 12.72 8.67
CA ASP A 554 -29.01 13.82 7.93
C ASP A 554 -29.09 13.61 6.41
N LEU A 555 -28.81 12.39 5.95
CA LEU A 555 -28.87 12.06 4.51
C LEU A 555 -30.28 12.11 3.94
N GLU A 556 -31.29 12.09 4.79
CA GLU A 556 -32.70 12.20 4.42
C GLU A 556 -33.27 13.63 4.68
N GLY A 557 -32.43 14.56 5.12
CA GLY A 557 -32.82 15.95 5.37
C GLY A 557 -33.58 16.18 6.67
N ARG A 558 -33.58 15.24 7.61
CA ARG A 558 -34.19 15.37 8.93
C ARG A 558 -33.18 15.90 9.95
N GLU A 559 -32.86 17.18 9.84
CA GLU A 559 -31.77 17.79 10.61
C GLU A 559 -32.02 17.78 12.13
N GLU A 560 -33.26 18.00 12.59
CA GLU A 560 -33.58 18.01 14.03
C GLU A 560 -33.44 16.65 14.68
N GLU A 561 -34.01 15.61 14.06
CA GLU A 561 -33.89 14.23 14.54
C GLU A 561 -32.45 13.74 14.49
N ALA A 562 -31.72 14.08 13.42
CA ALA A 562 -30.30 13.76 13.27
C ALA A 562 -29.48 14.39 14.40
N LEU A 563 -29.68 15.67 14.67
CA LEU A 563 -28.98 16.38 15.75
C LEU A 563 -29.28 15.77 17.12
N GLN A 564 -30.55 15.44 17.39
CA GLN A 564 -30.96 14.80 18.65
C GLN A 564 -30.25 13.45 18.86
N LYS A 565 -30.21 12.60 17.82
CA LYS A 565 -29.55 11.29 17.89
C LYS A 565 -28.03 11.41 18.03
N LYS A 566 -27.40 12.35 17.33
CA LYS A 566 -25.96 12.63 17.44
C LYS A 566 -25.57 13.14 18.82
N ARG A 567 -26.37 14.04 19.41
CA ARG A 567 -26.16 14.49 20.80
C ARG A 567 -26.30 13.32 21.78
N LYS A 568 -27.31 12.46 21.60
CA LYS A 568 -27.46 11.26 22.41
C LYS A 568 -26.24 10.34 22.31
N ALA A 569 -25.74 10.11 21.11
CA ALA A 569 -24.53 9.33 20.89
C ALA A 569 -23.31 9.95 21.61
N LEU A 570 -23.12 11.27 21.51
CA LEU A 570 -22.02 11.96 22.17
C LEU A 570 -22.10 11.85 23.71
N GLU A 571 -23.29 11.96 24.29
CA GLU A 571 -23.47 11.80 25.74
C GLU A 571 -23.14 10.36 26.19
N LEU A 572 -23.54 9.34 25.40
CA LEU A 572 -23.20 7.94 25.69
C LEU A 572 -21.69 7.70 25.58
N PHE A 573 -21.02 8.21 24.54
CA PHE A 573 -19.58 8.15 24.43
C PHE A 573 -18.88 8.83 25.62
N LYS A 574 -19.34 10.01 26.00
CA LYS A 574 -18.79 10.76 27.15
C LYS A 574 -18.95 10.03 28.47
N GLN A 575 -20.09 9.37 28.68
CA GLN A 575 -20.33 8.56 29.87
C GLN A 575 -19.37 7.36 29.90
N GLN A 576 -19.31 6.58 28.83
CA GLN A 576 -18.46 5.38 28.74
C GLN A 576 -16.96 5.74 28.80
N TRP A 577 -16.57 6.89 28.21
CA TRP A 577 -15.20 7.41 28.30
C TRP A 577 -14.81 7.71 29.75
N LYS A 578 -15.67 8.38 30.51
CA LYS A 578 -15.44 8.64 31.95
C LYS A 578 -15.33 7.36 32.76
N GLU A 579 -16.11 6.36 32.41
CA GLU A 579 -16.13 5.04 33.03
C GLU A 579 -14.96 4.15 32.55
N LYS A 580 -14.12 4.62 31.62
CA LYS A 580 -12.99 3.91 30.99
C LYS A 580 -13.41 2.57 30.36
N ARG A 581 -14.59 2.53 29.76
CA ARG A 581 -15.15 1.32 29.11
C ARG A 581 -14.90 1.28 27.60
N LEU A 582 -14.41 2.37 27.00
CA LEU A 582 -14.22 2.47 25.57
C LEU A 582 -12.90 1.83 25.14
N GLY A 583 -12.95 1.04 24.08
CA GLY A 583 -11.76 0.58 23.36
C GLY A 583 -11.19 1.68 22.45
N SER A 584 -9.98 1.49 21.95
CA SER A 584 -9.27 2.47 21.09
C SER A 584 -10.06 2.88 19.84
N TRP A 585 -10.92 2.02 19.32
CA TRP A 585 -11.81 2.26 18.19
C TRP A 585 -12.77 3.46 18.39
N ALA A 586 -13.17 3.72 19.64
CA ALA A 586 -14.18 4.76 19.94
C ALA A 586 -13.69 6.16 19.57
N TRP A 587 -12.39 6.42 19.64
CA TRP A 587 -11.81 7.72 19.30
C TRP A 587 -12.03 8.11 17.83
N SER A 588 -12.09 7.15 16.93
CA SER A 588 -12.40 7.38 15.51
C SER A 588 -13.86 7.85 15.26
N TRP A 589 -14.74 7.62 16.23
CA TRP A 589 -16.14 8.02 16.16
C TRP A 589 -16.44 9.25 17.02
N MET A 590 -15.99 9.25 18.28
CA MET A 590 -16.39 10.29 19.23
C MET A 590 -15.67 11.63 18.98
N VAL A 591 -14.42 11.64 18.53
CA VAL A 591 -13.70 12.89 18.24
C VAL A 591 -14.30 13.62 17.04
N PRO A 592 -14.54 12.98 15.88
CA PRO A 592 -15.26 13.62 14.78
C PRO A 592 -16.67 14.09 15.16
N LEU A 593 -17.40 13.29 15.94
CA LEU A 593 -18.74 13.64 16.40
C LEU A 593 -18.74 14.89 17.28
N ALA A 594 -17.82 14.99 18.25
CA ALA A 594 -17.69 16.15 19.11
C ALA A 594 -17.36 17.42 18.29
N ASN A 595 -16.46 17.31 17.32
CA ASN A 595 -16.17 18.43 16.40
C ASN A 595 -17.37 18.82 15.53
N GLU A 596 -18.11 17.84 15.03
CA GLU A 596 -19.31 18.05 14.22
C GLU A 596 -20.40 18.82 14.99
N LEU A 597 -20.53 18.54 16.30
CA LEU A 597 -21.50 19.19 17.19
C LEU A 597 -20.99 20.51 17.79
N GLY A 598 -19.78 20.98 17.41
CA GLY A 598 -19.19 22.21 17.92
C GLY A 598 -18.51 22.11 19.29
N GLU A 599 -18.40 20.91 19.84
CA GLU A 599 -17.80 20.62 21.17
C GLU A 599 -16.27 20.48 21.04
N HIS A 600 -15.59 21.47 20.48
CA HIS A 600 -14.15 21.42 20.15
C HIS A 600 -13.25 21.21 21.38
N ALA A 601 -13.62 21.77 22.53
CA ALA A 601 -12.87 21.56 23.77
C ALA A 601 -12.93 20.09 24.21
N LEU A 602 -14.09 19.46 24.11
CA LEU A 602 -14.29 18.06 24.41
C LEU A 602 -13.57 17.15 23.40
N ALA A 603 -13.61 17.50 22.11
CA ALA A 603 -12.87 16.78 21.08
C ALA A 603 -11.35 16.78 21.33
N LYS A 604 -10.83 17.92 21.81
CA LYS A 604 -9.42 18.03 22.22
C LYS A 604 -9.13 17.16 23.44
N GLU A 605 -9.98 17.20 24.46
CA GLU A 605 -9.83 16.37 25.68
C GLU A 605 -9.85 14.87 25.34
N PHE A 606 -10.72 14.44 24.43
CA PHE A 606 -10.72 13.09 23.91
C PHE A 606 -9.40 12.75 23.24
N ASN A 607 -8.90 13.58 22.33
CA ASN A 607 -7.61 13.35 21.66
C ASN A 607 -6.43 13.27 22.64
N ASP A 608 -6.39 14.14 23.64
CA ASP A 608 -5.30 14.19 24.64
C ASP A 608 -5.28 12.92 25.51
N THR A 609 -6.42 12.22 25.62
CA THR A 609 -6.56 10.96 26.40
C THR A 609 -6.55 9.71 25.54
N ARG A 610 -6.28 9.84 24.25
CA ARG A 610 -6.22 8.71 23.32
C ARG A 610 -5.12 7.75 23.73
N PRO A 611 -5.41 6.44 23.86
CA PRO A 611 -4.39 5.45 24.17
C PRO A 611 -3.29 5.45 23.10
N THR A 612 -2.03 5.63 23.53
CA THR A 612 -0.85 5.53 22.66
C THR A 612 -0.44 4.06 22.53
N THR A 613 -1.19 3.26 21.81
CA THR A 613 -0.77 1.92 21.44
C THR A 613 -0.43 1.90 19.96
N GLU A 614 0.64 1.23 19.57
CA GLU A 614 1.07 1.06 18.18
C GLU A 614 0.03 0.37 17.28
N CYS A 615 -1.09 -0.08 17.85
CA CYS A 615 -2.23 -0.70 17.16
C CYS A 615 -3.26 0.29 16.60
N ASP A 616 -3.07 1.60 16.71
CA ASP A 616 -4.01 2.61 16.21
C ASP A 616 -3.90 2.85 14.69
N LYS A 617 -3.64 1.82 13.92
CA LYS A 617 -3.73 1.88 12.46
C LYS A 617 -5.12 1.48 12.00
N GLY A 618 -5.93 2.49 11.75
CA GLY A 618 -7.19 2.29 11.05
C GLY A 618 -8.37 1.96 11.94
N TYR A 619 -9.51 2.28 11.43
CA TYR A 619 -10.83 1.94 11.92
C TYR A 619 -10.97 0.43 12.04
N ASN A 620 -10.90 -0.08 13.26
CA ASN A 620 -11.08 -1.50 13.53
C ASN A 620 -12.43 -1.72 14.24
N ALA A 621 -13.41 -2.23 13.51
CA ALA A 621 -14.63 -2.77 14.08
C ALA A 621 -14.36 -4.01 14.99
N ASP A 622 -13.12 -4.53 14.98
CA ASP A 622 -12.67 -5.70 15.75
C ASP A 622 -12.81 -5.55 17.26
N ASN A 623 -12.64 -4.32 17.77
CA ASN A 623 -12.80 -4.08 19.20
C ASN A 623 -14.26 -4.19 19.68
N LEU A 624 -15.22 -4.06 18.77
CA LEU A 624 -16.63 -4.32 19.07
C LEU A 624 -16.92 -5.82 19.27
N ALA A 625 -16.20 -6.68 18.53
CA ALA A 625 -16.32 -8.13 18.66
C ALA A 625 -15.54 -8.67 19.86
N GLN A 626 -14.39 -8.09 20.22
CA GLN A 626 -13.56 -8.54 21.34
C GLN A 626 -14.18 -8.21 22.71
N SER A 627 -14.90 -7.11 22.84
CA SER A 627 -15.61 -6.77 24.09
C SER A 627 -16.73 -7.77 24.43
N SER A 628 -17.34 -8.42 23.42
CA SER A 628 -18.33 -9.47 23.63
C SER A 628 -17.71 -10.85 23.91
N ASN A 629 -16.48 -11.11 23.45
CA ASN A 629 -15.77 -12.38 23.70
C ASN A 629 -15.06 -12.45 25.07
N ASN A 630 -14.70 -11.32 25.67
CA ASN A 630 -14.11 -11.29 27.02
C ASN A 630 -15.11 -11.63 28.15
N MET A 631 -16.41 -11.79 27.86
CA MET A 631 -17.39 -12.27 28.83
C MET A 631 -17.56 -13.81 28.84
N ILE A 632 -16.85 -14.57 28.01
CA ILE A 632 -17.03 -16.04 27.90
C ILE A 632 -15.78 -16.81 28.34
N THR A 633 -14.82 -16.21 29.00
CA THR A 633 -13.70 -16.98 29.57
C THR A 633 -13.58 -16.78 31.08
N ILE A 634 -14.64 -17.10 31.80
CA ILE A 634 -14.59 -17.51 33.22
C ILE A 634 -15.57 -18.67 33.38
N ASN A 635 -15.08 -19.87 33.12
CA ASN A 635 -15.27 -21.10 33.90
C ASN A 635 -14.44 -22.23 33.30
#